data_175fe0e920a1114df888178fbb84aa11
#
_entry.id   175fe0e920a1114df888178fbb84aa11
#
_cell.length_a   1.000
_cell.length_b   1.000
_cell.length_c   1.000
_cell.angle_alpha   90.00
_cell.angle_beta   90.00
_cell.angle_gamma   90.00
#
_symmetry.space_group_name_H-M   'P 1'
#
loop_
_entity.id
_entity.type
_entity.pdbx_description
1 polymer ?
#
loop_
_entity_poly.entity_id
_entity_poly.type
_entity_poly.pdbx_seq_one_letter_code
_entity_poly.pdbx_strand_id
1 'polypeptide(L)'
;MDREIVDEMAEGAIVMDGFDDCIIGISEEFGQDTKIVYSKQRIIQKLMKSSEMTKEEATEYFYYNMVGGYFGERNPIFLTTSMAV
;
A
#
# COMPACT_ATOMS: atom_id res chain seq x y z
N MET A 1 -4.17 -2.25 9.37
CA MET A 1 -5.23 -1.42 9.96
C MET A 1 -6.59 -1.96 9.55
N ASP A 2 -7.57 -1.73 10.38
CA ASP A 2 -8.95 -2.07 10.06
C ASP A 2 -9.45 -1.23 8.89
N ARG A 3 -10.03 -1.87 7.88
CA ARG A 3 -10.52 -1.20 6.68
C ARG A 3 -11.62 -0.18 6.98
N GLU A 4 -12.48 -0.45 7.96
CA GLU A 4 -13.53 0.49 8.33
C GLU A 4 -12.97 1.80 8.86
N ILE A 5 -11.92 1.72 9.68
CA ILE A 5 -11.25 2.89 10.21
C ILE A 5 -10.58 3.67 9.07
N VAL A 6 -9.95 2.96 8.15
CA VAL A 6 -9.31 3.57 6.98
C VAL A 6 -10.32 4.29 6.12
N ASP A 7 -11.48 3.67 5.86
CA ASP A 7 -12.52 4.27 5.04
C ASP A 7 -13.09 5.55 5.67
N GLU A 8 -13.19 5.57 7.00
CA GLU A 8 -13.64 6.76 7.72
C GLU A 8 -12.61 7.90 7.68
N MET A 9 -11.34 7.57 7.89
CA MET A 9 -10.27 8.56 8.00
C MET A 9 -9.77 9.07 6.66
N ALA A 10 -9.85 8.25 5.63
CA ALA A 10 -9.34 8.56 4.29
C ALA A 10 -10.41 8.34 3.23
N GLU A 11 -11.60 8.86 3.46
CA GLU A 11 -12.71 8.74 2.52
C GLU A 11 -12.31 9.28 1.15
N GLY A 12 -12.56 8.48 0.12
CA GLY A 12 -12.22 8.85 -1.25
C GLY A 12 -10.77 8.56 -1.66
N ALA A 13 -9.92 8.13 -0.73
CA ALA A 13 -8.56 7.71 -1.07
C ALA A 13 -8.59 6.39 -1.84
N ILE A 14 -7.63 6.21 -2.73
CA ILE A 14 -7.54 4.99 -3.53
C ILE A 14 -7.06 3.83 -2.66
N VAL A 15 -7.79 2.74 -2.71
CA VAL A 15 -7.50 1.51 -1.96
C VAL A 15 -7.14 0.41 -2.96
N MET A 16 -6.12 -0.37 -2.63
CA MET A 16 -5.74 -1.52 -3.44
C MET A 16 -6.42 -2.78 -2.91
N ASP A 17 -7.29 -3.37 -3.72
CA ASP A 17 -8.03 -4.57 -3.34
C ASP A 17 -7.09 -5.75 -3.05
N GLY A 18 -7.37 -6.44 -1.97
CA GLY A 18 -6.60 -7.61 -1.59
C GLY A 18 -5.36 -7.33 -0.75
N PHE A 19 -5.10 -6.05 -0.41
CA PHE A 19 -3.92 -5.66 0.36
C PHE A 19 -4.27 -4.91 1.65
N ASP A 20 -5.48 -5.11 2.15
CA ASP A 20 -5.91 -4.42 3.37
C ASP A 20 -5.00 -4.71 4.57
N ASP A 21 -4.48 -5.91 4.66
CA ASP A 21 -3.56 -6.32 5.72
C ASP A 21 -2.16 -5.70 5.57
N CYS A 22 -1.90 -5.02 4.47
CA CYS A 22 -0.65 -4.32 4.23
C CYS A 22 -0.72 -2.84 4.56
N ILE A 23 -1.91 -2.33 4.92
CA ILE A 23 -2.10 -0.93 5.30
C ILE A 23 -1.50 -0.71 6.68
N ILE A 24 -0.62 0.28 6.80
CA ILE A 24 0.03 0.62 8.07
C ILE A 24 -0.30 2.02 8.58
N GLY A 25 -0.99 2.80 7.78
CA GLY A 25 -1.34 4.13 8.23
C GLY A 25 -2.02 4.97 7.17
N ILE A 26 -2.22 6.22 7.52
CA ILE A 26 -2.81 7.23 6.65
C ILE A 26 -1.90 8.44 6.69
N SER A 27 -1.59 8.99 5.53
CA SER A 27 -0.76 10.19 5.45
C SER A 27 -1.61 11.43 5.59
N GLU A 28 -1.10 12.38 6.36
CA GLU A 28 -1.71 13.69 6.49
C GLU A 28 -0.65 14.75 6.21
N GLU A 29 -0.96 15.64 5.30
CA GLU A 29 -0.04 16.70 4.91
C GLU A 29 -0.84 17.99 4.68
N PHE A 30 -0.31 19.09 5.17
CA PHE A 30 -1.00 20.39 5.04
C PHE A 30 -1.29 20.71 3.57
N GLY A 31 -2.56 21.01 3.29
CA GLY A 31 -2.99 21.35 1.94
C GLY A 31 -3.15 20.18 0.99
N GLN A 32 -2.98 18.94 1.47
CA GLN A 32 -3.11 17.74 0.65
C GLN A 32 -4.24 16.85 1.17
N ASP A 33 -4.82 16.06 0.28
CA ASP A 33 -5.78 15.03 0.67
C ASP A 33 -5.09 13.89 1.40
N THR A 34 -5.81 13.25 2.29
CA THR A 34 -5.31 12.05 2.97
C THR A 34 -5.11 10.93 1.97
N LYS A 35 -4.07 10.13 2.18
CA LYS A 35 -3.76 8.97 1.35
C LYS A 35 -3.51 7.77 2.25
N ILE A 36 -3.71 6.59 1.69
CA ILE A 36 -3.46 5.34 2.42
C ILE A 36 -1.98 4.97 2.27
N VAL A 37 -1.36 4.60 3.39
CA VAL A 37 0.04 4.19 3.41
C VAL A 37 0.13 2.69 3.57
N TYR A 38 0.79 2.05 2.62
CA TYR A 38 1.02 0.59 2.61
C TYR A 38 2.47 0.29 2.96
N SER A 39 2.68 -0.83 3.62
CA SER A 39 4.03 -1.34 3.87
C SER A 39 4.53 -2.09 2.65
N LYS A 40 5.63 -1.64 2.06
CA LYS A 40 6.26 -2.35 0.95
C LYS A 40 6.63 -3.78 1.35
N GLN A 41 7.21 -3.94 2.52
CA GLN A 41 7.64 -5.27 2.99
C GLN A 41 6.48 -6.24 3.10
N ARG A 42 5.34 -5.78 3.65
CA ARG A 42 4.15 -6.62 3.77
C ARG A 42 3.57 -7.00 2.40
N ILE A 43 3.58 -6.06 1.45
CA ILE A 43 3.10 -6.34 0.09
C ILE A 43 3.97 -7.42 -0.55
N ILE A 44 5.28 -7.27 -0.48
CA ILE A 44 6.20 -8.25 -1.07
C ILE A 44 6.02 -9.63 -0.42
N GLN A 45 5.92 -9.68 0.90
CA GLN A 45 5.67 -10.95 1.60
C GLN A 45 4.36 -11.59 1.17
N LYS A 46 3.33 -10.79 1.00
CA LYS A 46 2.02 -11.30 0.56
C LYS A 46 2.09 -11.85 -0.85
N LEU A 47 2.76 -11.17 -1.77
CA LEU A 47 2.94 -11.65 -3.13
C LEU A 47 3.71 -12.97 -3.16
N MET A 48 4.72 -13.10 -2.33
CA MET A 48 5.48 -14.34 -2.23
C MET A 48 4.61 -15.51 -1.76
N LYS A 49 3.73 -15.27 -0.79
CA LYS A 49 2.86 -16.32 -0.24
C LYS A 49 1.66 -16.62 -1.13
N SER A 50 0.94 -15.57 -1.53
CA SER A 50 -0.35 -15.73 -2.22
C SER A 50 -0.20 -16.05 -3.70
N SER A 51 0.85 -15.55 -4.33
CA SER A 51 1.08 -15.72 -5.77
C SER A 51 2.30 -16.59 -6.06
N GLU A 52 2.88 -17.21 -5.03
CA GLU A 52 4.03 -18.11 -5.15
C GLU A 52 5.21 -17.48 -5.91
N MET A 53 5.40 -16.18 -5.75
CA MET A 53 6.51 -15.47 -6.36
C MET A 53 7.77 -15.60 -5.52
N THR A 54 8.92 -15.58 -6.19
CA THR A 54 10.19 -15.38 -5.49
C THR A 54 10.27 -13.94 -5.02
N LYS A 55 11.20 -13.63 -4.13
CA LYS A 55 11.38 -12.26 -3.66
C LYS A 55 11.69 -11.30 -4.81
N GLU A 56 12.51 -11.74 -5.76
CA GLU A 56 12.84 -10.94 -6.94
C GLU A 56 11.62 -10.67 -7.80
N GLU A 57 10.82 -11.69 -8.07
CA GLU A 57 9.60 -11.56 -8.85
C GLU A 57 8.59 -10.64 -8.15
N ALA A 58 8.42 -10.80 -6.85
CA ALA A 58 7.50 -9.97 -6.08
C ALA A 58 7.94 -8.50 -6.08
N THR A 59 9.24 -8.25 -5.96
CA THR A 59 9.80 -6.91 -5.98
C THR A 59 9.59 -6.25 -7.35
N GLU A 60 9.84 -6.98 -8.42
CA GLU A 60 9.60 -6.47 -9.78
C GLU A 60 8.12 -6.17 -10.00
N TYR A 61 7.24 -7.09 -9.59
CA TYR A 61 5.81 -6.89 -9.70
C TYR A 61 5.36 -5.64 -8.95
N PHE A 62 5.89 -5.44 -7.75
CA PHE A 62 5.57 -4.28 -6.92
C PHE A 62 5.92 -2.98 -7.63
N TYR A 63 7.13 -2.87 -8.16
CA TYR A 63 7.54 -1.64 -8.82
C TYR A 63 6.82 -1.40 -10.14
N TYR A 64 6.62 -2.44 -10.93
CA TYR A 64 5.97 -2.30 -12.24
C TYR A 64 4.48 -2.02 -12.15
N ASN A 65 3.78 -2.73 -11.26
CA ASN A 65 2.32 -2.73 -11.25
C ASN A 65 1.71 -1.88 -10.14
N MET A 66 2.47 -1.56 -9.11
CA MET A 66 1.97 -0.78 -7.98
C MET A 66 2.57 0.61 -7.92
N VAL A 67 3.88 0.71 -7.79
CA VAL A 67 4.55 2.01 -7.73
C VAL A 67 4.49 2.72 -9.07
N GLY A 68 4.70 1.99 -10.16
CA GLY A 68 4.68 2.55 -11.50
C GLY A 68 3.28 2.86 -12.04
N GLY A 69 2.24 2.41 -11.34
CA GLY A 69 0.86 2.67 -11.75
C GLY A 69 0.37 4.02 -11.28
N TYR A 70 -0.41 4.68 -12.12
CA TYR A 70 -1.10 5.91 -11.72
C TYR A 70 -2.59 5.64 -11.69
N PHE A 71 -3.18 5.70 -10.50
CA PHE A 71 -4.60 5.39 -10.29
C PHE A 71 -5.43 6.65 -10.03
N GLY A 72 -4.81 7.80 -9.85
CA GLY A 72 -5.47 9.07 -9.57
C GLY A 72 -4.65 9.96 -8.66
N GLU A 73 -5.18 11.14 -8.35
CA GLU A 73 -4.49 12.14 -7.52
C GLU A 73 -4.24 11.67 -6.09
N ARG A 74 -5.04 10.73 -5.61
CA ARG A 74 -4.92 10.20 -4.25
C ARG A 74 -4.33 8.79 -4.27
N ASN A 75 -3.29 8.61 -5.06
CA ASN A 75 -2.56 7.34 -5.14
C ASN A 75 -2.04 6.91 -3.77
N PRO A 76 -2.00 5.61 -3.51
CA PRO A 76 -1.41 5.12 -2.28
C PRO A 76 0.07 5.51 -2.15
N ILE A 77 0.52 5.59 -0.92
CA ILE A 77 1.93 5.79 -0.58
C ILE A 77 2.50 4.44 -0.15
N PHE A 78 3.69 4.12 -0.65
CA PHE A 78 4.38 2.89 -0.29
C PHE A 78 5.58 3.23 0.57
N LEU A 79 5.59 2.73 1.80
CA LEU A 79 6.63 3.04 2.77
C LEU A 79 7.55 1.85 2.97
N THR A 80 8.85 2.11 2.84
CA THR A 80 9.88 1.15 3.22
C THR A 80 10.41 1.60 4.59
N THR A 81 10.42 0.70 5.54
CA THR A 81 10.87 1.01 6.89
C THR A 81 11.92 0.02 7.36
N SER A 82 12.81 0.47 8.24
CA SER A 82 13.79 -0.41 8.89
C SER A 82 13.17 -1.13 10.09
N MET A 83 11.95 -0.81 10.45
CA MET A 83 11.22 -1.44 11.54
C MET A 83 10.27 -2.51 10.98
N ALA A 84 9.99 -3.52 11.79
CA ALA A 84 9.00 -4.54 11.42
C ALA A 84 7.59 -3.96 11.59
N VAL A 85 6.98 -3.63 10.47
CA VAL A 85 5.60 -3.11 10.45
C VAL A 85 4.73 -3.89 9.50
#